data_c50fd78eefbcdfae07287dd7fa7f6b62
#
_entry.id   c50fd78eefbcdfae07287dd7fa7f6b62
#
_cell.length_a   1.000
_cell.length_b   1.000
_cell.length_c   1.000
_cell.angle_alpha   90.00
_cell.angle_beta   90.00
_cell.angle_gamma   90.00
#
_symmetry.space_group_name_H-M   'P 1'
#
loop_
_entity.id
_entity.type
_entity.pdbx_description
1 polymer ?
#
loop_
_entity_poly.entity_id
_entity_poly.type
_entity_poly.pdbx_seq_one_letter_code
_entity_poly.pdbx_strand_id
1 'polypeptide(L)'
;MYYKDILETIGNTPLVKLNKIVADLPCTVLAKVESTNPGNSVKDRMALKMVEDAEADGRLKPGGTIVEGTSGNTGMGLAIAAVVKGYKCIFVTTDKQSKEKVDALKSVGAEVIVCPTDVDPKDSRSYYSVSKRLGDEIPNAWYVNQYDNPSNCLLYTSPSPRDR
;
A
#
# COMPACT_ATOMS: atom_id res chain seq x y z
N MET A 1 -15.18 17.98 -15.32
CA MET A 1 -14.27 17.80 -14.18
C MET A 1 -13.28 16.70 -14.57
N TYR A 2 -11.99 16.89 -14.42
CA TYR A 2 -10.97 15.87 -14.67
C TYR A 2 -9.94 15.92 -13.54
N TYR A 3 -9.26 14.79 -13.30
CA TYR A 3 -8.16 14.66 -12.35
C TYR A 3 -6.83 14.74 -13.09
N LYS A 4 -5.80 15.29 -12.47
CA LYS A 4 -4.46 15.41 -13.03
C LYS A 4 -3.82 14.03 -13.23
N ASP A 5 -3.99 13.17 -12.26
CA ASP A 5 -3.53 11.78 -12.28
C ASP A 5 -4.42 10.89 -11.41
N ILE A 6 -4.15 9.61 -11.40
CA ILE A 6 -4.96 8.62 -10.70
C ILE A 6 -4.87 8.76 -9.17
N LEU A 7 -3.83 9.36 -8.62
CA LEU A 7 -3.66 9.52 -7.17
C LEU A 7 -4.71 10.48 -6.59
N GLU A 8 -5.16 11.47 -7.35
CA GLU A 8 -6.21 12.39 -6.92
C GLU A 8 -7.58 11.70 -6.73
N THR A 9 -7.76 10.50 -7.27
CA THR A 9 -8.99 9.72 -7.09
C THR A 9 -8.98 8.89 -5.81
N ILE A 10 -7.81 8.69 -5.19
CA ILE A 10 -7.67 7.91 -3.96
C ILE A 10 -8.45 8.61 -2.84
N GLY A 11 -9.29 7.83 -2.15
CA GLY A 11 -10.06 8.34 -1.03
C GLY A 11 -11.41 8.94 -1.39
N ASN A 12 -11.68 9.24 -2.66
CA ASN A 12 -12.99 9.71 -3.13
C ASN A 12 -14.00 8.56 -3.28
N THR A 13 -14.04 7.68 -2.28
CA THR A 13 -14.87 6.48 -2.29
C THR A 13 -16.30 6.78 -1.87
N PRO A 14 -17.32 6.16 -2.49
CA PRO A 14 -18.71 6.45 -2.22
C PRO A 14 -19.19 5.89 -0.88
N LEU A 15 -20.19 6.52 -0.30
CA LEU A 15 -21.02 6.00 0.76
C LEU A 15 -22.29 5.39 0.15
N VAL A 16 -22.56 4.12 0.47
CA VAL A 16 -23.73 3.41 -0.03
C VAL A 16 -24.62 3.03 1.15
N LYS A 17 -25.90 3.38 1.08
CA LYS A 17 -26.89 2.99 2.10
C LYS A 17 -27.16 1.51 1.99
N LEU A 18 -27.04 0.81 3.12
CA LEU A 18 -27.48 -0.57 3.26
C LEU A 18 -29.01 -0.60 3.46
N ASN A 19 -29.66 -1.58 2.87
CA ASN A 19 -31.12 -1.67 2.89
C ASN A 19 -31.60 -2.98 3.52
N LYS A 20 -31.48 -4.12 2.82
CA LYS A 20 -32.12 -5.38 3.25
C LYS A 20 -31.56 -5.92 4.56
N ILE A 21 -30.25 -5.94 4.74
CA ILE A 21 -29.59 -6.54 5.90
C ILE A 21 -29.80 -5.72 7.20
N VAL A 22 -30.24 -4.48 7.07
CA VAL A 22 -30.45 -3.54 8.19
C VAL A 22 -31.88 -3.03 8.26
N ALA A 23 -32.83 -3.70 7.61
CA ALA A 23 -34.21 -3.26 7.48
C ALA A 23 -34.92 -3.05 8.83
N ASP A 24 -34.56 -3.85 9.84
CA ASP A 24 -35.17 -3.82 11.18
C ASP A 24 -34.46 -2.86 12.15
N LEU A 25 -33.43 -2.15 11.70
CA LEU A 25 -32.71 -1.20 12.54
C LEU A 25 -33.34 0.20 12.48
N PRO A 26 -33.48 0.90 13.62
CA PRO A 26 -34.07 2.24 13.68
C PRO A 26 -33.09 3.35 13.27
N CYS A 27 -32.06 3.03 12.49
CA CYS A 27 -31.03 3.98 12.06
C CYS A 27 -30.63 3.77 10.60
N THR A 28 -29.99 4.78 10.02
CA THR A 28 -29.37 4.68 8.70
C THR A 28 -27.98 4.09 8.83
N VAL A 29 -27.73 2.98 8.12
CA VAL A 29 -26.40 2.37 8.05
C VAL A 29 -25.81 2.60 6.66
N LEU A 30 -24.58 3.14 6.62
CA LEU A 30 -23.85 3.44 5.40
C LEU A 30 -22.56 2.61 5.32
N ALA A 31 -22.27 2.07 4.15
CA ALA A 31 -21.02 1.41 3.85
C ALA A 31 -20.13 2.33 3.02
N LYS A 32 -18.92 2.60 3.47
CA LYS A 32 -17.90 3.28 2.66
C LYS A 32 -17.16 2.26 1.81
N VAL A 33 -17.32 2.38 0.48
CA VAL A 33 -16.88 1.34 -0.47
C VAL A 33 -15.43 1.58 -0.89
N GLU A 34 -14.48 1.13 -0.08
CA GLU A 34 -13.04 1.34 -0.29
C GLU A 34 -12.46 0.54 -1.48
N SER A 35 -13.17 -0.47 -1.97
CA SER A 35 -12.79 -1.21 -3.19
C SER A 35 -12.86 -0.38 -4.48
N THR A 36 -13.40 0.83 -4.42
CA THR A 36 -13.42 1.76 -5.56
C THR A 36 -12.15 2.61 -5.69
N ASN A 37 -11.21 2.51 -4.76
CA ASN A 37 -9.88 3.09 -4.94
C ASN A 37 -9.16 2.43 -6.14
N PRO A 38 -8.21 3.10 -6.79
CA PRO A 38 -7.48 2.58 -7.97
C PRO A 38 -6.85 1.20 -7.79
N GLY A 39 -6.28 0.92 -6.61
CA GLY A 39 -5.72 -0.39 -6.24
C GLY A 39 -6.73 -1.33 -5.58
N ASN A 40 -8.03 -1.02 -5.70
CA ASN A 40 -9.16 -1.81 -5.18
C ASN A 40 -9.15 -2.01 -3.66
N SER A 41 -8.53 -1.14 -2.88
CA SER A 41 -8.53 -1.29 -1.42
C SER A 41 -8.30 0.02 -0.66
N VAL A 42 -8.59 -0.01 0.64
CA VAL A 42 -8.24 1.07 1.58
C VAL A 42 -6.72 1.30 1.68
N LYS A 43 -5.90 0.33 1.25
CA LYS A 43 -4.44 0.43 1.33
C LYS A 43 -3.85 1.49 0.42
N ASP A 44 -4.56 1.90 -0.62
CA ASP A 44 -4.14 3.01 -1.48
C ASP A 44 -3.97 4.30 -0.69
N ARG A 45 -4.87 4.57 0.26
CA ARG A 45 -4.80 5.76 1.13
C ARG A 45 -3.52 5.77 1.97
N MET A 46 -3.24 4.67 2.66
CA MET A 46 -2.05 4.60 3.51
C MET A 46 -0.76 4.59 2.70
N ALA A 47 -0.75 3.92 1.55
CA ALA A 47 0.41 3.86 0.67
C ALA A 47 0.78 5.25 0.16
N LEU A 48 -0.19 6.00 -0.36
CA LEU A 48 0.02 7.38 -0.80
C LEU A 48 0.55 8.26 0.35
N LYS A 49 -0.08 8.20 1.52
CA LYS A 49 0.33 8.97 2.69
C LYS A 49 1.76 8.65 3.14
N MET A 50 2.13 7.36 3.20
CA MET A 50 3.49 6.95 3.56
C MET A 50 4.52 7.46 2.56
N VAL A 51 4.22 7.43 1.25
CA VAL A 51 5.11 7.95 0.21
C VAL A 51 5.27 9.47 0.35
N GLU A 52 4.18 10.22 0.50
CA GLU A 52 4.21 11.68 0.66
C GLU A 52 4.98 12.12 1.90
N ASP A 53 4.81 11.44 3.02
CA ASP A 53 5.56 11.73 4.24
C ASP A 53 7.05 11.43 4.07
N ALA A 54 7.39 10.33 3.39
CA ALA A 54 8.79 9.98 3.12
C ALA A 54 9.47 10.96 2.13
N GLU A 55 8.72 11.52 1.20
CA GLU A 55 9.18 12.61 0.33
C GLU A 55 9.41 13.89 1.14
N ALA A 56 8.46 14.25 2.00
CA ALA A 56 8.49 15.48 2.78
C ALA A 56 9.65 15.51 3.79
N ASP A 57 9.98 14.38 4.40
CA ASP A 57 11.06 14.26 5.38
C ASP A 57 12.40 13.81 4.77
N GLY A 58 12.47 13.59 3.45
CA GLY A 58 13.68 13.28 2.70
C GLY A 58 14.15 11.82 2.79
N ARG A 59 13.38 10.91 3.38
CA ARG A 59 13.66 9.45 3.36
C ARG A 59 13.54 8.87 1.95
N LEU A 60 12.60 9.36 1.15
CA LEU A 60 12.44 8.99 -0.25
C LEU A 60 12.82 10.17 -1.15
N LYS A 61 13.86 9.99 -1.96
CA LYS A 61 14.37 11.03 -2.87
C LYS A 61 13.94 10.74 -4.31
N PRO A 62 13.86 11.76 -5.18
CA PRO A 62 13.52 11.59 -6.58
C PRO A 62 14.31 10.47 -7.27
N GLY A 63 13.62 9.62 -8.04
CA GLY A 63 14.21 8.46 -8.71
C GLY A 63 14.61 7.31 -7.78
N GLY A 64 14.22 7.36 -6.51
CA GLY A 64 14.52 6.34 -5.52
C GLY A 64 13.77 5.03 -5.74
N THR A 65 14.10 4.05 -4.89
CA THR A 65 13.48 2.72 -4.92
C THR A 65 12.70 2.49 -3.64
N ILE A 66 11.42 2.20 -3.76
CA ILE A 66 10.53 1.81 -2.65
C ILE A 66 10.68 0.31 -2.43
N VAL A 67 11.04 -0.09 -1.21
CA VAL A 67 11.19 -1.50 -0.81
C VAL A 67 10.18 -1.83 0.27
N GLU A 68 9.42 -2.92 0.11
CA GLU A 68 8.46 -3.37 1.13
C GLU A 68 8.26 -4.88 1.13
N GLY A 69 8.12 -5.44 2.34
CA GLY A 69 7.65 -6.80 2.56
C GLY A 69 6.13 -6.87 2.50
N THR A 70 5.57 -7.23 1.35
CA THR A 70 4.11 -7.18 1.14
C THR A 70 3.60 -8.32 0.28
N SER A 71 2.39 -8.74 0.59
CA SER A 71 1.71 -9.83 -0.12
C SER A 71 0.51 -9.40 -0.97
N GLY A 72 0.28 -8.10 -1.15
CA GLY A 72 -0.91 -7.72 -1.91
C GLY A 72 -1.23 -6.22 -1.91
N ASN A 73 -2.32 -5.84 -1.25
CA ASN A 73 -2.92 -4.50 -1.40
C ASN A 73 -2.00 -3.33 -1.05
N THR A 74 -1.14 -3.46 -0.04
CA THR A 74 -0.15 -2.42 0.28
C THR A 74 0.84 -2.25 -0.88
N GLY A 75 1.35 -3.36 -1.43
CA GLY A 75 2.23 -3.32 -2.59
C GLY A 75 1.56 -2.68 -3.80
N MET A 76 0.29 -2.97 -4.05
CA MET A 76 -0.46 -2.34 -5.15
C MET A 76 -0.59 -0.83 -4.95
N GLY A 77 -0.97 -0.36 -3.76
CA GLY A 77 -1.06 1.07 -3.46
C GLY A 77 0.30 1.78 -3.61
N LEU A 78 1.38 1.18 -3.11
CA LEU A 78 2.74 1.70 -3.27
C LEU A 78 3.18 1.74 -4.74
N ALA A 79 2.86 0.69 -5.52
CA ALA A 79 3.20 0.62 -6.94
C ALA A 79 2.48 1.71 -7.75
N ILE A 80 1.19 1.95 -7.49
CA ILE A 80 0.42 3.01 -8.16
C ILE A 80 1.04 4.38 -7.85
N ALA A 81 1.36 4.66 -6.59
CA ALA A 81 2.03 5.90 -6.21
C ALA A 81 3.41 6.03 -6.88
N ALA A 82 4.17 4.94 -6.92
CA ALA A 82 5.49 4.91 -7.52
C ALA A 82 5.48 5.18 -9.02
N VAL A 83 4.57 4.56 -9.76
CA VAL A 83 4.44 4.77 -11.22
C VAL A 83 4.16 6.25 -11.54
N VAL A 84 3.22 6.87 -10.81
CA VAL A 84 2.86 8.27 -11.05
C VAL A 84 3.99 9.23 -10.66
N LYS A 85 4.70 8.93 -9.58
CA LYS A 85 5.77 9.80 -9.03
C LYS A 85 7.18 9.50 -9.57
N GLY A 86 7.33 8.45 -10.41
CA GLY A 86 8.61 8.11 -11.05
C GLY A 86 9.58 7.34 -10.14
N TYR A 87 9.09 6.55 -9.19
CA TYR A 87 9.89 5.67 -8.34
C TYR A 87 9.94 4.24 -8.88
N LYS A 88 10.95 3.48 -8.46
CA LYS A 88 11.02 2.04 -8.66
C LYS A 88 10.41 1.33 -7.45
N CYS A 89 9.93 0.11 -7.64
CA CYS A 89 9.42 -0.74 -6.56
C CYS A 89 10.10 -2.10 -6.56
N ILE A 90 10.52 -2.55 -5.38
CA ILE A 90 10.93 -3.93 -5.12
C ILE A 90 10.07 -4.44 -3.96
N PHE A 91 9.23 -5.43 -4.25
CA PHE A 91 8.39 -6.05 -3.23
C PHE A 91 8.88 -7.45 -2.91
N VAL A 92 8.99 -7.74 -1.63
CA VAL A 92 9.39 -9.05 -1.14
C VAL A 92 8.15 -9.75 -0.58
N THR A 93 7.89 -10.94 -1.05
CA THR A 93 6.72 -11.72 -0.66
C THR A 93 7.10 -13.15 -0.32
N THR A 94 6.14 -13.97 0.09
CA THR A 94 6.39 -15.38 0.40
C THR A 94 5.81 -16.29 -0.67
N ASP A 95 6.32 -17.50 -0.75
CA ASP A 95 5.90 -18.56 -1.67
C ASP A 95 4.46 -19.07 -1.43
N LYS A 96 3.84 -18.71 -0.28
CA LYS A 96 2.41 -18.95 -0.01
C LYS A 96 1.45 -18.02 -0.75
N GLN A 97 1.97 -16.94 -1.32
CA GLN A 97 1.11 -16.00 -2.05
C GLN A 97 0.71 -16.55 -3.41
N SER A 98 -0.52 -16.25 -3.81
CA SER A 98 -0.99 -16.68 -5.12
C SER A 98 -0.20 -16.01 -6.24
N LYS A 99 -0.04 -16.76 -7.33
CA LYS A 99 0.66 -16.28 -8.53
C LYS A 99 0.02 -15.00 -9.09
N GLU A 100 -1.30 -14.91 -9.05
CA GLU A 100 -2.07 -13.77 -9.56
C GLU A 100 -1.69 -12.46 -8.84
N LYS A 101 -1.46 -12.52 -7.53
CA LYS A 101 -1.02 -11.34 -6.76
C LYS A 101 0.38 -10.89 -7.16
N VAL A 102 1.28 -11.84 -7.36
CA VAL A 102 2.64 -11.56 -7.83
C VAL A 102 2.61 -10.97 -9.23
N ASP A 103 1.84 -11.58 -10.13
CA ASP A 103 1.69 -11.12 -11.52
C ASP A 103 1.05 -9.73 -11.60
N ALA A 104 0.06 -9.44 -10.73
CA ALA A 104 -0.55 -8.12 -10.63
C ALA A 104 0.47 -7.02 -10.25
N LEU A 105 1.35 -7.28 -9.28
CA LEU A 105 2.41 -6.33 -8.91
C LEU A 105 3.42 -6.15 -10.04
N LYS A 106 3.80 -7.22 -10.73
CA LYS A 106 4.71 -7.15 -11.89
C LYS A 106 4.09 -6.39 -13.06
N SER A 107 2.77 -6.52 -13.27
CA SER A 107 2.07 -5.83 -14.37
C SER A 107 2.08 -4.31 -14.24
N VAL A 108 2.23 -3.78 -13.02
CA VAL A 108 2.39 -2.35 -12.75
C VAL A 108 3.87 -1.94 -12.61
N GLY A 109 4.80 -2.79 -13.07
CA GLY A 109 6.23 -2.46 -13.17
C GLY A 109 7.05 -2.73 -11.91
N ALA A 110 6.51 -3.38 -10.90
CA ALA A 110 7.27 -3.73 -9.72
C ALA A 110 8.14 -4.98 -9.93
N GLU A 111 9.35 -4.98 -9.37
CA GLU A 111 10.13 -6.20 -9.16
C GLU A 111 9.57 -6.94 -7.94
N VAL A 112 9.42 -8.27 -8.06
CA VAL A 112 8.89 -9.09 -6.96
C VAL A 112 9.84 -10.23 -6.66
N ILE A 113 10.33 -10.27 -5.42
CA ILE A 113 11.20 -11.30 -4.87
C ILE A 113 10.38 -12.24 -3.99
N VAL A 114 10.48 -13.54 -4.23
CA VAL A 114 9.74 -14.55 -3.47
C VAL A 114 10.68 -15.24 -2.49
N CYS A 115 10.33 -15.21 -1.21
CA CYS A 115 11.07 -15.81 -0.11
C CYS A 115 10.33 -17.06 0.43
N PRO A 116 11.04 -18.00 1.08
CA PRO A 116 10.39 -19.13 1.73
C PRO A 116 9.54 -18.67 2.92
N THR A 117 8.43 -19.38 3.16
CA THR A 117 7.51 -19.09 4.29
C THR A 117 7.90 -19.81 5.56
N ASP A 118 8.47 -21.01 5.46
CA ASP A 118 8.75 -21.94 6.56
C ASP A 118 10.09 -21.67 7.26
N VAL A 119 10.42 -20.39 7.42
CA VAL A 119 11.64 -19.93 8.09
C VAL A 119 11.30 -19.01 9.25
N ASP A 120 12.17 -18.98 10.27
CA ASP A 120 12.03 -18.04 11.39
C ASP A 120 12.03 -16.59 10.87
N PRO A 121 11.20 -15.67 11.43
CA PRO A 121 11.20 -14.26 11.03
C PRO A 121 12.59 -13.60 11.10
N LYS A 122 13.49 -14.08 11.96
CA LYS A 122 14.88 -13.59 12.08
C LYS A 122 15.86 -14.27 11.11
N ASP A 123 15.43 -15.31 10.39
CA ASP A 123 16.25 -15.95 9.36
C ASP A 123 16.60 -14.96 8.26
N SER A 124 17.83 -14.97 7.78
CA SER A 124 18.28 -14.08 6.70
C SER A 124 17.52 -14.25 5.39
N ARG A 125 16.82 -15.39 5.21
CA ARG A 125 15.99 -15.71 4.05
C ARG A 125 14.53 -15.25 4.24
N SER A 126 14.13 -14.84 5.44
CA SER A 126 12.77 -14.37 5.68
C SER A 126 12.47 -13.11 4.87
N TYR A 127 11.22 -12.94 4.45
CA TYR A 127 10.84 -11.77 3.67
C TYR A 127 11.06 -10.46 4.44
N TYR A 128 10.98 -10.47 5.77
CA TYR A 128 11.30 -9.32 6.62
C TYR A 128 12.78 -8.95 6.53
N SER A 129 13.67 -9.95 6.74
CA SER A 129 15.12 -9.74 6.71
C SER A 129 15.60 -9.32 5.32
N VAL A 130 15.04 -9.94 4.27
CA VAL A 130 15.37 -9.59 2.88
C VAL A 130 14.90 -8.17 2.54
N SER A 131 13.67 -7.79 2.91
CA SER A 131 13.16 -6.43 2.65
C SER A 131 14.01 -5.37 3.34
N LYS A 132 14.36 -5.58 4.61
CA LYS A 132 15.20 -4.65 5.36
C LYS A 132 16.58 -4.53 4.72
N ARG A 133 17.23 -5.65 4.43
CA ARG A 133 18.54 -5.69 3.78
C ARG A 133 18.55 -4.94 2.45
N LEU A 134 17.56 -5.15 1.60
CA LEU A 134 17.46 -4.44 0.32
C LEU A 134 17.30 -2.92 0.51
N GLY A 135 16.54 -2.51 1.52
CA GLY A 135 16.43 -1.10 1.88
C GLY A 135 17.74 -0.48 2.33
N ASP A 136 18.61 -1.26 2.99
CA ASP A 136 19.91 -0.81 3.49
C ASP A 136 21.01 -0.86 2.40
N GLU A 137 20.98 -1.85 1.51
CA GLU A 137 22.04 -2.11 0.50
C GLU A 137 21.85 -1.32 -0.81
N ILE A 138 20.60 -1.06 -1.21
CA ILE A 138 20.33 -0.38 -2.49
C ILE A 138 20.48 1.13 -2.32
N PRO A 139 21.35 1.78 -3.10
CA PRO A 139 21.50 3.22 -3.05
C PRO A 139 20.18 3.94 -3.35
N ASN A 140 19.84 4.94 -2.54
CA ASN A 140 18.60 5.71 -2.66
C ASN A 140 17.32 4.83 -2.55
N ALA A 141 17.38 3.74 -1.76
CA ALA A 141 16.20 2.97 -1.42
C ALA A 141 15.57 3.47 -0.12
N TRP A 142 14.27 3.29 -0.03
CA TRP A 142 13.48 3.51 1.18
C TRP A 142 12.70 2.24 1.52
N TYR A 143 13.03 1.63 2.66
CA TYR A 143 12.25 0.55 3.24
C TYR A 143 11.04 1.15 3.97
N VAL A 144 9.84 0.84 3.48
CA VAL A 144 8.58 1.45 3.97
C VAL A 144 8.27 1.02 5.39
N ASN A 145 8.50 -0.28 5.70
CA ASN A 145 8.22 -0.90 7.00
C ASN A 145 6.78 -0.60 7.47
N GLN A 146 5.79 -1.01 6.70
CA GLN A 146 4.37 -0.68 6.92
C GLN A 146 3.86 -0.98 8.35
N TYR A 147 4.44 -1.96 9.03
CA TYR A 147 3.99 -2.38 10.35
C TYR A 147 4.40 -1.40 11.46
N ASP A 148 5.55 -0.75 11.33
CA ASP A 148 6.08 0.21 12.30
C ASP A 148 6.03 1.66 11.78
N ASN A 149 5.51 1.88 10.58
CA ASN A 149 5.45 3.21 9.99
C ASN A 149 4.31 4.03 10.60
N PRO A 150 4.60 5.13 11.32
CA PRO A 150 3.57 5.95 11.97
C PRO A 150 2.51 6.48 11.02
N SER A 151 2.86 6.78 9.77
CA SER A 151 1.93 7.29 8.76
C SER A 151 0.80 6.30 8.45
N ASN A 152 1.07 4.99 8.56
CA ASN A 152 0.04 3.96 8.46
C ASN A 152 -0.97 4.05 9.62
N CYS A 153 -0.48 4.20 10.84
CA CYS A 153 -1.33 4.29 12.03
C CYS A 153 -2.12 5.61 12.07
N LEU A 154 -1.46 6.73 11.85
CA LEU A 154 -2.05 8.08 11.93
C LEU A 154 -3.16 8.29 10.90
N LEU A 155 -3.12 7.63 9.76
CA LEU A 155 -4.19 7.66 8.77
C LEU A 155 -5.54 7.20 9.33
N TYR A 156 -5.52 6.27 10.29
CA TYR A 156 -6.73 5.71 10.91
C TYR A 156 -7.15 6.40 12.21
N THR A 157 -6.24 7.14 12.84
CA THR A 157 -6.46 7.73 14.18
C THR A 157 -6.70 9.23 14.15
N SER A 158 -6.34 9.93 13.09
CA SER A 158 -6.68 11.35 12.93
C SER A 158 -8.12 11.51 12.41
N PRO A 159 -8.78 12.67 12.64
CA PRO A 159 -10.03 13.03 11.98
C PRO A 159 -9.80 12.88 10.46
N SER A 160 -10.27 11.78 9.96
CA SER A 160 -9.91 11.29 8.65
C SER A 160 -10.61 12.09 7.56
N PRO A 161 -9.97 12.32 6.40
CA PRO A 161 -10.68 12.68 5.16
C PRO A 161 -11.83 11.74 4.81
N ARG A 162 -11.91 10.55 5.44
CA ARG A 162 -13.06 9.65 5.34
C ARG A 162 -14.34 10.21 5.93
N ASP A 163 -14.22 11.15 6.87
CA ASP A 163 -15.33 11.72 7.61
C ASP A 163 -15.76 13.10 7.07
N ARG A 164 -15.18 13.50 5.95
CA ARG A 164 -15.49 14.75 5.25
C ARG A 164 -16.28 14.52 3.97
#